data_a92745e7b256068f65870f4b9a38a337
#
_entry.id   a92745e7b256068f65870f4b9a38a337
#
_cell.length_a   1.000
_cell.length_b   1.000
_cell.length_c   1.000
_cell.angle_alpha   90.00
_cell.angle_beta   90.00
_cell.angle_gamma   90.00
#
_symmetry.space_group_name_H-M   'P 1'
#
loop_
_entity.id
_entity.type
_entity.pdbx_description
1 polymer ?
#
loop_
_entity_poly.entity_id
_entity_poly.type
_entity_poly.pdbx_seq_one_letter_code
_entity_poly.pdbx_strand_id
1 'polypeptide(L)'
;MTAAMPAYLALGAWVLPQSPVCGALMLADGILFLLPGVAHHVFCGAVEWFYLHMNKTEEARAAIVEFFKKTSVTMYVCYFGLLTFTVSFFIAVVTGTTVLPRWVCVFNTLPLFLLLLPFHIVGTGNIANAIMFAGLFFLKR
;
A
#
# COMPACT_ATOMS: atom_id res chain seq x y z
N MET A 1 -1.26 9.40 -1.41
CA MET A 1 -2.05 8.14 -1.45
C MET A 1 -3.32 8.25 -2.31
N THR A 2 -4.11 9.31 -2.26
CA THR A 2 -5.32 9.48 -3.10
C THR A 2 -5.05 9.33 -4.60
N ALA A 3 -3.92 9.84 -5.11
CA ALA A 3 -3.54 9.69 -6.51
C ALA A 3 -3.19 8.25 -6.93
N ALA A 4 -2.83 7.37 -5.99
CA ALA A 4 -2.53 5.96 -6.28
C ALA A 4 -3.79 5.08 -6.34
N MET A 5 -4.91 5.54 -5.77
CA MET A 5 -6.16 4.78 -5.70
C MET A 5 -6.64 4.28 -7.07
N PRO A 6 -6.71 5.13 -8.12
CA PRO A 6 -7.14 4.67 -9.44
C PRO A 6 -6.25 3.55 -10.01
N ALA A 7 -4.93 3.60 -9.75
CA ALA A 7 -4.00 2.60 -10.26
C ALA A 7 -4.21 1.22 -9.63
N TYR A 8 -4.43 1.15 -8.31
CA TYR A 8 -4.72 -0.10 -7.61
C TYR A 8 -6.05 -0.71 -8.07
N LEU A 9 -7.11 0.11 -8.14
CA LEU A 9 -8.42 -0.35 -8.59
C LEU A 9 -8.39 -0.77 -10.07
N ALA A 10 -7.70 -0.01 -10.92
CA ALA A 10 -7.53 -0.35 -12.33
C ALA A 10 -6.76 -1.67 -12.52
N LEU A 11 -5.73 -1.92 -11.70
CA LEU A 11 -4.98 -3.18 -11.75
C LEU A 11 -5.87 -4.36 -11.31
N GLY A 12 -6.63 -4.22 -10.22
CA GLY A 12 -7.57 -5.25 -9.78
C GLY A 12 -8.66 -5.53 -10.82
N ALA A 13 -9.25 -4.49 -11.39
CA ALA A 13 -10.25 -4.62 -12.46
C ALA A 13 -9.68 -5.26 -13.73
N TRP A 14 -8.41 -4.99 -14.04
CA TRP A 14 -7.73 -5.62 -15.18
C TRP A 14 -7.41 -7.10 -14.93
N VAL A 15 -7.08 -7.51 -13.72
CA VAL A 15 -6.83 -8.91 -13.33
C VAL A 15 -8.13 -9.71 -13.25
N LEU A 16 -9.24 -9.07 -12.87
CA LEU A 16 -10.52 -9.74 -12.60
C LEU A 16 -11.01 -10.69 -13.72
N PRO A 17 -11.02 -10.30 -15.01
CA PRO A 17 -11.47 -11.22 -16.08
C PRO A 17 -10.49 -12.36 -16.34
N GLN A 18 -9.23 -12.25 -15.94
CA GLN A 18 -8.17 -13.23 -16.17
C GLN A 18 -8.04 -14.21 -14.99
N SER A 19 -8.20 -13.72 -13.79
CA SER A 19 -8.16 -14.47 -12.53
C SER A 19 -9.24 -13.93 -11.59
N PRO A 20 -10.49 -14.43 -11.69
CA PRO A 20 -11.63 -13.84 -10.99
C PRO A 20 -11.45 -13.74 -9.46
N VAL A 21 -10.90 -14.78 -8.83
CA VAL A 21 -10.66 -14.80 -7.39
C VAL A 21 -9.61 -13.76 -6.99
N CYS A 22 -8.45 -13.79 -7.65
CA CYS A 22 -7.37 -12.83 -7.35
C CYS A 22 -7.80 -11.39 -7.65
N GLY A 23 -8.48 -11.15 -8.77
CA GLY A 23 -8.97 -9.82 -9.13
C GLY A 23 -10.02 -9.28 -8.15
N ALA A 24 -10.96 -10.12 -7.71
CA ALA A 24 -11.95 -9.73 -6.70
C ALA A 24 -11.29 -9.41 -5.34
N LEU A 25 -10.35 -10.24 -4.90
CA LEU A 25 -9.55 -9.96 -3.69
C LEU A 25 -8.78 -8.65 -3.83
N MET A 26 -8.10 -8.43 -4.96
CA MET A 26 -7.37 -7.19 -5.21
C MET A 26 -8.26 -5.94 -5.17
N LEU A 27 -9.48 -6.01 -5.67
CA LEU A 27 -10.43 -4.88 -5.59
C LEU A 27 -10.87 -4.62 -4.15
N ALA A 28 -11.23 -5.66 -3.40
CA ALA A 28 -11.60 -5.54 -2.00
C ALA A 28 -10.44 -5.03 -1.14
N ASP A 29 -9.26 -5.61 -1.32
CA ASP A 29 -8.04 -5.28 -0.60
C ASP A 29 -7.52 -3.88 -0.96
N GLY A 30 -7.70 -3.44 -2.21
CA GLY A 30 -7.43 -2.09 -2.64
C GLY A 30 -8.23 -1.07 -1.83
N ILE A 31 -9.50 -1.32 -1.56
CA ILE A 31 -10.33 -0.48 -0.69
C ILE A 31 -9.84 -0.54 0.76
N LEU A 32 -9.60 -1.76 1.29
CA LEU A 32 -9.10 -1.98 2.65
C LEU A 32 -7.73 -1.32 2.90
N PHE A 33 -6.87 -1.26 1.90
CA PHE A 33 -5.58 -0.59 1.97
C PHE A 33 -5.72 0.94 1.89
N LEU A 34 -6.50 1.44 0.93
CA LEU A 34 -6.50 2.85 0.57
C LEU A 34 -7.29 3.70 1.55
N LEU A 35 -8.48 3.27 1.99
CA LEU A 35 -9.32 4.07 2.89
C LEU A 35 -8.66 4.27 4.26
N PRO A 36 -8.25 3.20 5.00
CA PRO A 36 -7.58 3.38 6.26
C PRO A 36 -6.20 4.04 6.12
N GLY A 37 -5.50 3.79 5.01
CA GLY A 37 -4.23 4.43 4.73
C GLY A 37 -4.33 5.94 4.57
N VAL A 38 -5.34 6.45 3.85
CA VAL A 38 -5.62 7.89 3.75
C VAL A 38 -5.98 8.46 5.11
N ALA A 39 -6.86 7.79 5.87
CA ALA A 39 -7.23 8.23 7.23
C ALA A 39 -5.99 8.31 8.15
N HIS A 40 -5.12 7.30 8.10
CA HIS A 40 -3.89 7.28 8.89
C HIS A 40 -2.95 8.45 8.53
N HIS A 41 -2.77 8.76 7.25
CA HIS A 41 -1.96 9.90 6.82
C HIS A 41 -2.55 11.25 7.24
N VAL A 42 -3.88 11.40 7.20
CA VAL A 42 -4.56 12.60 7.73
C VAL A 42 -4.31 12.74 9.23
N PHE A 43 -4.41 11.65 9.99
CA PHE A 43 -4.12 11.65 11.41
C PHE A 43 -2.66 12.05 11.71
N CYS A 44 -1.70 11.47 10.98
CA CYS A 44 -0.29 11.83 11.13
C CYS A 44 -0.06 13.33 10.89
N GLY A 45 -0.59 13.87 9.81
CA GLY A 45 -0.44 15.29 9.49
C GLY A 45 -1.11 16.20 10.51
N ALA A 46 -2.32 15.87 10.98
CA ALA A 46 -3.03 16.64 11.99
C ALA A 46 -2.28 16.65 13.32
N VAL A 47 -1.78 15.49 13.75
CA VAL A 47 -1.05 15.34 15.01
C VAL A 47 0.28 16.09 14.97
N GLU A 48 1.01 16.03 13.86
CA GLU A 48 2.23 16.79 13.66
C GLU A 48 1.96 18.31 13.77
N TRP A 49 0.91 18.77 13.10
CA TRP A 49 0.51 20.16 13.15
C TRP A 49 0.20 20.62 14.59
N PHE A 50 -0.61 19.85 15.33
CA PHE A 50 -0.95 20.14 16.72
C PHE A 50 0.30 20.17 17.61
N TYR A 51 1.19 19.18 17.47
CA TYR A 51 2.41 19.13 18.27
C TYR A 51 3.29 20.37 18.11
N LEU A 52 3.44 20.81 16.86
CA LEU A 52 4.22 22.01 16.57
C LEU A 52 3.59 23.27 17.18
N HIS A 53 2.25 23.38 17.17
CA HIS A 53 1.51 24.53 17.70
C HIS A 53 1.36 24.51 19.22
N MET A 54 1.51 23.35 19.86
CA MET A 54 1.52 23.22 21.33
C MET A 54 2.92 23.34 21.94
N ASN A 55 3.83 24.03 21.26
CA ASN A 55 5.19 24.28 21.71
C ASN A 55 6.00 23.03 22.09
N LYS A 56 5.64 21.85 21.53
CA LYS A 56 6.33 20.58 21.73
C LYS A 56 6.45 20.15 23.19
N THR A 57 5.44 20.44 24.01
CA THR A 57 5.42 20.07 25.44
C THR A 57 5.38 18.55 25.63
N GLU A 58 5.79 18.07 26.79
CA GLU A 58 5.72 16.64 27.15
C GLU A 58 4.26 16.15 27.24
N GLU A 59 3.33 16.99 27.69
CA GLU A 59 1.90 16.68 27.69
C GLU A 59 1.36 16.50 26.27
N ALA A 60 1.75 17.37 25.34
CA ALA A 60 1.40 17.24 23.93
C ALA A 60 1.95 15.95 23.34
N ARG A 61 3.20 15.61 23.66
CA ARG A 61 3.83 14.36 23.25
C ARG A 61 3.09 13.13 23.77
N ALA A 62 2.73 13.13 25.06
CA ALA A 62 1.99 12.03 25.68
C ALA A 62 0.61 11.84 25.02
N ALA A 63 -0.12 12.93 24.79
CA ALA A 63 -1.42 12.89 24.10
C ALA A 63 -1.31 12.34 22.69
N ILE A 64 -0.25 12.69 21.94
CA ILE A 64 0.02 12.18 20.59
C ILE A 64 0.28 10.67 20.62
N VAL A 65 1.12 10.20 21.55
CA VAL A 65 1.40 8.77 21.67
C VAL A 65 0.13 7.98 21.99
N GLU A 66 -0.71 8.51 22.87
CA GLU A 66 -1.99 7.89 23.20
C GLU A 66 -2.94 7.86 21.97
N PHE A 67 -3.02 8.97 21.24
CA PHE A 67 -3.82 9.05 20.01
C PHE A 67 -3.37 8.02 18.99
N PHE A 68 -2.06 7.89 18.72
CA PHE A 68 -1.55 6.88 17.79
C PHE A 68 -1.81 5.45 18.27
N LYS A 69 -1.74 5.17 19.55
CA LYS A 69 -2.12 3.86 20.09
C LYS A 69 -3.59 3.54 19.81
N LYS A 70 -4.51 4.52 19.98
CA LYS A 70 -5.95 4.35 19.74
C LYS A 70 -6.30 4.24 18.26
N THR A 71 -5.55 4.89 17.38
CA THR A 71 -5.80 4.91 15.92
C THR A 71 -4.95 3.92 15.14
N SER A 72 -4.07 3.16 15.80
CA SER A 72 -3.17 2.19 15.17
C SER A 72 -3.89 1.12 14.33
N VAL A 73 -5.16 0.82 14.65
CA VAL A 73 -5.98 -0.11 13.87
C VAL A 73 -6.06 0.29 12.39
N THR A 74 -6.08 1.58 12.07
CA THR A 74 -6.10 2.05 10.67
C THR A 74 -4.83 1.65 9.92
N MET A 75 -3.68 1.70 10.60
CA MET A 75 -2.40 1.26 10.05
C MET A 75 -2.37 -0.26 9.82
N TYR A 76 -2.85 -1.04 10.80
CA TYR A 76 -2.87 -2.51 10.68
C TYR A 76 -3.80 -2.97 9.55
N VAL A 77 -4.99 -2.39 9.44
CA VAL A 77 -5.92 -2.70 8.35
C VAL A 77 -5.33 -2.30 7.00
N CYS A 78 -4.69 -1.12 6.92
CA CYS A 78 -3.98 -0.67 5.72
C CYS A 78 -2.88 -1.68 5.30
N TYR A 79 -2.02 -2.10 6.20
CA TYR A 79 -0.95 -3.06 5.87
C TYR A 79 -1.49 -4.44 5.53
N PHE A 80 -2.54 -4.90 6.22
CA PHE A 80 -3.20 -6.15 5.87
C PHE A 80 -3.77 -6.11 4.44
N GLY A 81 -4.51 -5.05 4.09
CA GLY A 81 -5.04 -4.89 2.74
C GLY A 81 -3.94 -4.78 1.67
N LEU A 82 -2.82 -4.09 1.98
CA LEU A 82 -1.68 -4.03 1.06
C LEU A 82 -1.02 -5.40 0.87
N LEU A 83 -0.83 -6.16 1.96
CA LEU A 83 -0.23 -7.49 1.91
C LEU A 83 -1.09 -8.44 1.08
N THR A 84 -2.39 -8.52 1.36
CA THR A 84 -3.31 -9.42 0.64
C THR A 84 -3.47 -9.02 -0.82
N PHE A 85 -3.50 -7.71 -1.14
CA PHE A 85 -3.46 -7.22 -2.52
C PHE A 85 -2.21 -7.71 -3.25
N THR A 86 -1.03 -7.51 -2.67
CA THR A 86 0.24 -7.85 -3.30
C THR A 86 0.42 -9.36 -3.45
N VAL A 87 -0.02 -10.15 -2.47
CA VAL A 87 -0.01 -11.63 -2.54
C VAL A 87 -0.98 -12.12 -3.62
N SER A 88 -2.19 -11.56 -3.71
CA SER A 88 -3.17 -11.92 -4.74
C SER A 88 -2.64 -11.63 -6.14
N PHE A 89 -2.02 -10.47 -6.35
CA PHE A 89 -1.38 -10.14 -7.63
C PHE A 89 -0.21 -11.07 -7.93
N PHE A 90 0.65 -11.37 -6.95
CA PHE A 90 1.76 -12.31 -7.11
C PHE A 90 1.27 -13.68 -7.55
N ILE A 91 0.25 -14.23 -6.87
CA ILE A 91 -0.34 -15.53 -7.20
C ILE A 91 -0.89 -15.51 -8.64
N ALA A 92 -1.66 -14.48 -9.01
CA ALA A 92 -2.23 -14.38 -10.35
C ALA A 92 -1.16 -14.41 -11.45
N VAL A 93 -0.01 -13.73 -11.23
CA VAL A 93 1.07 -13.70 -12.22
C VAL A 93 1.88 -14.99 -12.22
N VAL A 94 2.31 -15.50 -11.05
CA VAL A 94 3.19 -16.67 -10.97
C VAL A 94 2.50 -17.96 -11.42
N THR A 95 1.19 -18.09 -11.20
CA THR A 95 0.39 -19.22 -11.69
C THR A 95 0.11 -19.16 -13.21
N GLY A 96 0.40 -18.01 -13.84
CA GLY A 96 0.16 -17.81 -15.28
C GLY A 96 -1.31 -17.63 -15.63
N THR A 97 -2.15 -17.21 -14.66
CA THR A 97 -3.57 -16.91 -14.92
C THR A 97 -3.76 -15.52 -15.56
N THR A 98 -2.70 -14.73 -15.68
CA THR A 98 -2.71 -13.44 -16.37
C THR A 98 -1.89 -13.51 -17.66
N VAL A 99 -2.11 -12.55 -18.56
CA VAL A 99 -1.32 -12.42 -19.80
C VAL A 99 0.13 -11.95 -19.54
N LEU A 100 0.45 -11.57 -18.30
CA LEU A 100 1.81 -11.16 -17.94
C LEU A 100 2.74 -12.39 -17.88
N PRO A 101 3.98 -12.26 -18.39
CA PRO A 101 4.99 -13.29 -18.18
C PRO A 101 5.23 -13.53 -16.68
N ARG A 102 5.43 -14.79 -16.29
CA ARG A 102 5.59 -15.16 -14.86
C ARG A 102 6.71 -14.40 -14.15
N TRP A 103 7.81 -14.06 -14.85
CA TRP A 103 8.92 -13.32 -14.27
C TRP A 103 8.53 -11.92 -13.80
N VAL A 104 7.39 -11.37 -14.27
CA VAL A 104 6.89 -10.06 -13.83
C VAL A 104 6.48 -10.05 -12.36
N CYS A 105 6.29 -11.21 -11.73
CA CYS A 105 6.03 -11.30 -10.29
C CYS A 105 7.12 -10.65 -9.44
N VAL A 106 8.38 -10.49 -9.95
CA VAL A 106 9.46 -9.77 -9.24
C VAL A 106 9.21 -8.26 -9.15
N PHE A 107 8.39 -7.70 -10.05
CA PHE A 107 7.96 -6.30 -9.99
C PHE A 107 6.74 -6.07 -9.07
N ASN A 108 6.42 -7.04 -8.23
CA ASN A 108 5.41 -6.86 -7.20
C ASN A 108 5.97 -6.01 -6.04
N THR A 109 5.11 -5.24 -5.40
CA THR A 109 5.49 -4.39 -4.25
C THR A 109 6.19 -5.17 -3.14
N LEU A 110 5.76 -6.40 -2.84
CA LEU A 110 6.33 -7.18 -1.72
C LEU A 110 7.80 -7.56 -1.95
N PRO A 111 8.20 -8.20 -3.07
CA PRO A 111 9.62 -8.45 -3.35
C PRO A 111 10.45 -7.17 -3.40
N LEU A 112 9.92 -6.10 -4.03
CA LEU A 112 10.60 -4.82 -4.12
C LEU A 112 10.78 -4.17 -2.73
N PHE A 113 9.76 -4.23 -1.89
CA PHE A 113 9.83 -3.74 -0.52
C PHE A 113 10.92 -4.48 0.28
N LEU A 114 10.93 -5.82 0.22
CA LEU A 114 11.93 -6.64 0.91
C LEU A 114 13.35 -6.36 0.40
N LEU A 115 13.52 -6.13 -0.90
CA LEU A 115 14.80 -5.77 -1.50
C LEU A 115 15.30 -4.39 -1.01
N LEU A 116 14.38 -3.44 -0.83
CA LEU A 116 14.72 -2.06 -0.43
C LEU A 116 14.85 -1.89 1.09
N LEU A 117 14.27 -2.81 1.88
CA LEU A 117 14.22 -2.72 3.34
C LEU A 117 15.60 -2.54 4.01
N PRO A 118 16.67 -3.24 3.60
CA PRO A 118 18.00 -3.10 4.22
C PRO A 118 18.61 -1.71 4.08
N PHE A 119 18.15 -0.90 3.13
CA PHE A 119 18.67 0.45 2.89
C PHE A 119 18.09 1.51 3.84
N HIS A 120 17.14 1.14 4.69
CA HIS A 120 16.48 2.04 5.65
C HIS A 120 15.95 3.35 5.05
N ILE A 121 15.48 3.31 3.79
CA ILE A 121 14.99 4.49 3.08
C ILE A 121 13.59 4.84 3.60
N VAL A 122 13.39 6.10 4.00
CA VAL A 122 12.06 6.60 4.38
C VAL A 122 11.13 6.51 3.16
N GLY A 123 9.95 5.91 3.37
CA GLY A 123 8.98 5.73 2.28
C GLY A 123 9.25 4.54 1.37
N THR A 124 10.06 3.56 1.80
CA THR A 124 10.38 2.32 1.06
C THR A 124 9.17 1.68 0.38
N GLY A 125 8.01 1.61 1.08
CA GLY A 125 6.77 1.08 0.51
C GLY A 125 6.25 1.90 -0.68
N ASN A 126 6.34 3.22 -0.60
CA ASN A 126 5.93 4.11 -1.71
C ASN A 126 6.86 3.96 -2.91
N ILE A 127 8.16 3.80 -2.69
CA ILE A 127 9.15 3.57 -3.75
C ILE A 127 8.88 2.21 -4.42
N ALA A 128 8.67 1.15 -3.63
CA ALA A 128 8.34 -0.17 -4.16
C ALA A 128 7.07 -0.14 -5.03
N ASN A 129 6.03 0.55 -4.57
CA ASN A 129 4.80 0.75 -5.33
C ASN A 129 5.04 1.52 -6.63
N ALA A 130 5.82 2.59 -6.58
CA ALA A 130 6.14 3.38 -7.77
C ALA A 130 6.90 2.55 -8.82
N ILE A 131 7.88 1.74 -8.38
CA ILE A 131 8.62 0.83 -9.26
C ILE A 131 7.69 -0.22 -9.87
N MET A 132 6.79 -0.83 -9.07
CA MET A 132 5.80 -1.79 -9.57
C MET A 132 4.95 -1.19 -10.68
N PHE A 133 4.31 -0.05 -10.44
CA PHE A 133 3.43 0.57 -11.44
C PHE A 133 4.18 1.07 -12.67
N ALA A 134 5.38 1.64 -12.50
CA ALA A 134 6.22 2.02 -13.63
C ALA A 134 6.62 0.80 -14.47
N GLY A 135 7.07 -0.29 -13.83
CA GLY A 135 7.40 -1.54 -14.50
C GLY A 135 6.23 -2.11 -15.29
N LEU A 136 5.05 -2.20 -14.67
CA LEU A 136 3.84 -2.67 -15.34
C LEU A 136 3.42 -1.78 -16.52
N PHE A 137 3.58 -0.46 -16.40
CA PHE A 137 3.28 0.47 -17.48
C PHE A 137 4.15 0.24 -18.71
N PHE A 138 5.46 0.02 -18.52
CA PHE A 138 6.37 -0.24 -19.63
C PHE A 138 6.18 -1.63 -20.25
N LEU A 139 5.76 -2.62 -19.46
CA LEU A 139 5.53 -3.98 -19.95
C LEU A 139 4.21 -4.13 -20.74
N LYS A 140 3.27 -3.21 -20.56
CA LYS A 140 1.97 -3.23 -21.26
C LYS A 140 2.02 -2.56 -22.65
N ARG A 141 3.14 -1.92 -23.00
CA ARG A 141 3.36 -1.37 -24.33
C ARG A 141 3.89 -2.44 -25.28
#